data_9213f48647d76e8cf0406f06a5daa107
#
_entry.id   9213f48647d76e8cf0406f06a5daa107
#
_cell.length_a   1.000
_cell.length_b   1.000
_cell.length_c   1.000
_cell.angle_alpha   90.00
_cell.angle_beta   90.00
_cell.angle_gamma   90.00
#
_symmetry.space_group_name_H-M   'P 1'
#
loop_
_entity.id
_entity.type
_entity.pdbx_description
1 polymer ?
#
loop_
_entity_poly.entity_id
_entity_poly.type
_entity_poly.pdbx_seq_one_letter_code
_entity_poly.pdbx_strand_id
1 'polypeptide(L)'
;MSTRPQLAPPPEVVYDDRVHSASIGTLATAFCVGGMLTLLAFQTARASRNAVPAGPADGAPLMRAPLQVVAPIDLQRYVGLWHEQARLPNRFQKQCAGGTVTAEYMLQEDGNLQVFNRCTTADGRVDEAVGVARVAPVTGQPGAGRLEVSFAPDWLRWLPMVWGDYWILKLDREYEVALVGTPDRRYLWVLSRAARLDDTALQAELDYARSLGFDVDKVERSGT
;
A
#
# COMPACT_ATOMS: atom_id res chain seq x y z
N MET A 1 13.16 -28.09 43.69
CA MET A 1 12.10 -27.04 43.74
C MET A 1 12.74 -25.76 43.24
N SER A 2 12.49 -25.42 41.97
CA SER A 2 13.05 -24.24 41.32
C SER A 2 11.94 -23.22 41.17
N THR A 3 12.01 -22.12 41.91
CA THR A 3 11.07 -21.01 41.85
C THR A 3 11.35 -20.14 40.63
N ARG A 4 10.40 -20.04 39.71
CA ARG A 4 10.42 -19.08 38.60
C ARG A 4 10.23 -17.65 39.14
N PRO A 5 11.00 -16.68 38.68
CA PRO A 5 10.72 -15.28 38.98
C PRO A 5 9.46 -14.82 38.24
N GLN A 6 8.54 -14.17 38.96
CA GLN A 6 7.32 -13.57 38.45
C GLN A 6 7.68 -12.21 37.83
N LEU A 7 7.43 -12.04 36.50
CA LEU A 7 7.55 -10.75 35.84
C LEU A 7 6.45 -9.79 36.34
N ALA A 8 6.86 -8.57 36.65
CA ALA A 8 5.95 -7.50 37.01
C ALA A 8 5.09 -7.07 35.79
N PRO A 9 3.82 -6.66 36.02
CA PRO A 9 2.97 -6.17 34.94
C PRO A 9 3.48 -4.82 34.40
N PRO A 10 3.22 -4.52 33.10
CA PRO A 10 3.62 -3.26 32.49
C PRO A 10 2.82 -2.08 33.07
N PRO A 11 3.37 -0.86 33.07
CA PRO A 11 2.71 0.32 33.61
C PRO A 11 1.48 0.69 32.78
N GLU A 12 0.41 1.05 33.46
CA GLU A 12 -0.85 1.52 32.92
C GLU A 12 -0.66 2.90 32.29
N VAL A 13 -0.94 3.03 30.99
CA VAL A 13 -0.88 4.31 30.28
C VAL A 13 -2.17 5.07 30.55
N VAL A 14 -2.09 6.11 31.38
CA VAL A 14 -3.20 7.04 31.65
C VAL A 14 -3.30 8.01 30.46
N TYR A 15 -4.41 7.95 29.75
CA TYR A 15 -4.74 8.87 28.66
C TYR A 15 -5.35 10.15 29.26
N ASP A 16 -4.70 11.31 29.09
CA ASP A 16 -5.19 12.62 29.54
C ASP A 16 -6.05 13.27 28.43
N ASP A 17 -7.38 13.22 28.60
CA ASP A 17 -8.38 13.84 27.72
C ASP A 17 -8.54 15.34 27.99
N ARG A 18 -7.55 16.17 27.69
CA ARG A 18 -7.73 17.62 27.64
C ARG A 18 -7.66 18.17 26.24
N VAL A 19 -8.80 18.12 25.56
CA VAL A 19 -9.03 18.81 24.30
C VAL A 19 -9.25 20.30 24.56
N HIS A 20 -8.33 21.14 24.15
CA HIS A 20 -8.51 22.60 24.14
C HIS A 20 -9.47 22.99 23.02
N SER A 21 -10.67 23.44 23.43
CA SER A 21 -11.64 24.12 22.58
C SER A 21 -11.11 25.53 22.24
N ALA A 22 -10.76 25.78 20.99
CA ALA A 22 -10.45 27.11 20.47
C ALA A 22 -11.71 27.71 19.83
N SER A 23 -12.27 28.73 20.49
CA SER A 23 -13.35 29.57 19.97
C SER A 23 -12.88 30.40 18.80
N ILE A 24 -13.55 30.31 17.66
CA ILE A 24 -13.38 31.22 16.53
C ILE A 24 -14.39 32.36 16.71
N GLY A 25 -13.89 33.55 16.99
CA GLY A 25 -14.67 34.77 17.11
C GLY A 25 -15.16 35.28 15.78
N THR A 26 -16.45 35.54 15.73
CA THR A 26 -17.18 36.21 14.64
C THR A 26 -16.83 37.70 14.63
N LEU A 27 -16.30 38.20 13.52
CA LEU A 27 -16.22 39.67 13.26
C LEU A 27 -17.23 40.00 12.18
N ALA A 28 -18.32 40.63 12.62
CA ALA A 28 -19.28 41.31 11.79
C ALA A 28 -18.78 42.75 11.51
N THR A 29 -18.68 43.13 10.24
CA THR A 29 -18.63 44.53 9.84
C THR A 29 -19.69 44.81 8.80
N ALA A 30 -20.69 45.58 9.24
CA ALA A 30 -21.68 46.20 8.40
C ALA A 30 -21.08 47.46 7.75
N PHE A 31 -21.36 47.67 6.47
CA PHE A 31 -21.42 49.04 5.91
C PHE A 31 -22.52 49.16 4.86
N CYS A 32 -23.16 50.32 4.96
CA CYS A 32 -24.41 50.75 4.43
C CYS A 32 -24.41 51.17 2.96
N VAL A 33 -25.62 51.06 2.36
CA VAL A 33 -26.37 52.04 1.56
C VAL A 33 -25.81 52.52 0.22
N GLY A 34 -26.60 52.33 -0.79
CA GLY A 34 -26.52 53.02 -2.08
C GLY A 34 -27.52 52.47 -3.06
N GLY A 35 -28.73 53.00 -3.06
CA GLY A 35 -29.78 52.63 -3.97
C GLY A 35 -29.55 53.08 -5.41
N MET A 36 -30.17 52.39 -6.37
CA MET A 36 -30.85 53.07 -7.49
C MET A 36 -31.69 52.05 -8.26
N LEU A 37 -32.94 52.45 -8.46
CA LEU A 37 -33.89 51.79 -9.36
C LEU A 37 -33.28 51.64 -10.76
N THR A 38 -33.63 50.55 -11.48
CA THR A 38 -34.37 50.68 -12.74
C THR A 38 -34.57 49.33 -13.47
N LEU A 39 -35.76 49.21 -13.98
CA LEU A 39 -36.22 48.49 -15.17
C LEU A 39 -36.30 46.94 -15.12
N LEU A 40 -37.55 46.53 -14.96
CA LEU A 40 -38.08 45.25 -15.43
C LEU A 40 -37.87 45.11 -16.94
N ALA A 41 -37.07 44.13 -17.33
CA ALA A 41 -37.16 43.53 -18.65
C ALA A 41 -37.68 42.09 -18.49
N PHE A 42 -38.94 41.89 -18.81
CA PHE A 42 -39.49 40.55 -19.01
C PHE A 42 -38.83 39.93 -20.24
N GLN A 43 -37.84 39.12 -20.07
CA GLN A 43 -37.39 38.20 -21.10
C GLN A 43 -38.04 36.84 -20.86
N THR A 44 -38.97 36.53 -21.74
CA THR A 44 -39.58 35.22 -21.87
C THR A 44 -38.49 34.19 -22.15
N ALA A 45 -38.16 33.40 -21.13
CA ALA A 45 -37.31 32.22 -21.28
C ALA A 45 -38.08 31.18 -22.12
N ARG A 46 -37.74 31.10 -23.39
CA ARG A 46 -38.16 30.02 -24.26
C ARG A 46 -37.42 28.77 -23.78
N ALA A 47 -38.15 27.89 -23.10
CA ALA A 47 -37.63 26.60 -22.66
C ALA A 47 -37.19 25.78 -23.87
N SER A 48 -35.90 25.70 -24.11
CA SER A 48 -35.31 24.73 -25.03
C SER A 48 -35.37 23.35 -24.37
N ARG A 49 -36.48 22.65 -24.54
CA ARG A 49 -36.60 21.23 -24.23
C ARG A 49 -35.85 20.49 -25.34
N ASN A 50 -34.73 19.93 -25.03
CA ASN A 50 -33.98 18.83 -25.67
C ASN A 50 -32.48 19.06 -25.59
N ALA A 51 -31.96 19.33 -24.38
CA ALA A 51 -30.56 19.01 -24.11
C ALA A 51 -30.53 17.57 -23.61
N VAL A 52 -30.20 16.64 -24.51
CA VAL A 52 -29.69 15.32 -24.13
C VAL A 52 -28.45 15.59 -23.27
N PRO A 53 -28.38 15.07 -22.04
CA PRO A 53 -27.15 15.23 -21.28
C PRO A 53 -26.03 14.61 -22.12
N ALA A 54 -25.02 15.43 -22.46
CA ALA A 54 -23.82 14.94 -23.09
C ALA A 54 -23.25 13.83 -22.16
N GLY A 55 -23.16 12.62 -22.70
CA GLY A 55 -22.46 11.53 -22.02
C GLY A 55 -21.04 12.00 -21.64
N PRO A 56 -20.39 11.35 -20.68
CA PRO A 56 -19.05 11.73 -20.27
C PRO A 56 -18.18 11.83 -21.53
N ALA A 57 -17.45 12.94 -21.65
CA ALA A 57 -16.58 13.19 -22.79
C ALA A 57 -15.62 12.03 -22.92
N ASP A 58 -15.67 11.30 -24.03
CA ASP A 58 -14.76 10.24 -24.38
C ASP A 58 -13.33 10.80 -24.34
N GLY A 59 -12.55 10.41 -23.32
CA GLY A 59 -11.14 10.77 -23.24
C GLY A 59 -10.64 11.35 -21.91
N ALA A 60 -11.48 11.57 -20.90
CA ALA A 60 -10.94 11.85 -19.57
C ALA A 60 -10.25 10.58 -19.04
N PRO A 61 -8.96 10.63 -18.64
CA PRO A 61 -8.32 9.48 -18.04
C PRO A 61 -9.14 9.09 -16.81
N LEU A 62 -9.71 7.88 -16.84
CA LEU A 62 -10.40 7.33 -15.68
C LEU A 62 -9.38 7.34 -14.50
N MET A 63 -9.55 8.29 -13.60
CA MET A 63 -8.75 8.35 -12.38
C MET A 63 -9.02 7.05 -11.62
N ARG A 64 -8.07 6.11 -11.73
CA ARG A 64 -8.17 4.85 -10.97
C ARG A 64 -8.22 5.19 -9.49
N ALA A 65 -9.16 4.57 -8.78
CA ALA A 65 -9.26 4.75 -7.33
C ALA A 65 -7.91 4.48 -6.64
N PRO A 66 -7.55 5.26 -5.61
CA PRO A 66 -6.36 4.99 -4.80
C PRO A 66 -6.40 3.57 -4.25
N LEU A 67 -5.25 2.88 -4.26
CA LEU A 67 -5.14 1.55 -3.67
C LEU A 67 -5.33 1.65 -2.15
N GLN A 68 -6.10 0.72 -1.60
CA GLN A 68 -6.20 0.52 -0.17
C GLN A 68 -5.15 -0.51 0.26
N VAL A 69 -4.66 -0.38 1.48
CA VAL A 69 -3.72 -1.31 2.10
C VAL A 69 -4.35 -1.96 3.31
N VAL A 70 -3.82 -3.11 3.70
CA VAL A 70 -4.19 -3.76 4.96
C VAL A 70 -3.88 -2.84 6.13
N ALA A 71 -4.83 -2.70 7.05
CA ALA A 71 -4.65 -1.93 8.29
C ALA A 71 -5.59 -2.45 9.38
N PRO A 72 -5.12 -2.68 10.61
CA PRO A 72 -3.71 -2.68 11.01
C PRO A 72 -2.95 -3.92 10.49
N ILE A 73 -1.62 -3.84 10.45
CA ILE A 73 -0.74 -4.98 10.20
C ILE A 73 0.10 -5.27 11.45
N ASP A 74 0.20 -6.55 11.79
CA ASP A 74 1.12 -7.04 12.81
C ASP A 74 2.42 -7.53 12.16
N LEU A 75 3.48 -6.72 12.26
CA LEU A 75 4.77 -7.05 11.66
C LEU A 75 5.43 -8.27 12.33
N GLN A 76 5.13 -8.56 13.59
CA GLN A 76 5.63 -9.76 14.28
C GLN A 76 5.08 -11.05 13.63
N ARG A 77 3.87 -11.01 13.10
CA ARG A 77 3.28 -12.11 12.35
C ARG A 77 3.71 -12.13 10.89
N TYR A 78 4.09 -10.96 10.34
CA TYR A 78 4.49 -10.83 8.93
C TYR A 78 5.92 -11.30 8.68
N VAL A 79 6.82 -11.26 9.69
CA VAL A 79 8.21 -11.73 9.58
C VAL A 79 8.32 -13.21 9.24
N GLY A 80 9.52 -13.66 8.87
CA GLY A 80 9.84 -15.01 8.45
C GLY A 80 9.85 -15.18 6.93
N LEU A 81 9.80 -16.43 6.49
CA LEU A 81 9.95 -16.82 5.09
C LEU A 81 8.63 -16.70 4.32
N TRP A 82 8.72 -16.14 3.12
CA TRP A 82 7.67 -16.09 2.12
C TRP A 82 8.19 -16.63 0.78
N HIS A 83 7.37 -17.40 0.08
CA HIS A 83 7.63 -17.90 -1.27
C HIS A 83 6.86 -17.05 -2.28
N GLU A 84 7.54 -16.52 -3.28
CA GLU A 84 6.90 -15.86 -4.40
C GLU A 84 6.20 -16.89 -5.28
N GLN A 85 4.92 -16.72 -5.51
CA GLN A 85 4.10 -17.57 -6.36
C GLN A 85 3.96 -17.02 -7.78
N ALA A 86 3.87 -15.69 -7.86
CA ALA A 86 3.73 -14.97 -9.12
C ALA A 86 4.13 -13.50 -8.93
N ARG A 87 4.54 -12.86 -10.03
CA ARG A 87 4.87 -11.43 -10.06
C ARG A 87 4.56 -10.80 -11.41
N LEU A 88 4.41 -9.50 -11.45
CA LEU A 88 4.59 -8.76 -12.71
C LEU A 88 6.08 -8.72 -13.08
N PRO A 89 6.41 -8.79 -14.39
CA PRO A 89 7.79 -8.66 -14.84
C PRO A 89 8.45 -7.41 -14.31
N ASN A 90 9.65 -7.55 -13.77
CA ASN A 90 10.39 -6.42 -13.23
C ASN A 90 11.88 -6.53 -13.56
N ARG A 91 12.57 -5.39 -13.50
CA ARG A 91 14.01 -5.31 -13.85
C ARG A 91 14.93 -5.90 -12.79
N PHE A 92 14.44 -6.08 -11.57
CA PHE A 92 15.24 -6.51 -10.41
C PHE A 92 15.41 -8.02 -10.34
N GLN A 93 14.53 -8.80 -10.98
CA GLN A 93 14.45 -10.25 -10.89
C GLN A 93 14.61 -10.96 -12.24
N LYS A 94 15.20 -10.28 -13.24
CA LYS A 94 15.37 -10.88 -14.57
C LYS A 94 16.19 -12.16 -14.57
N GLN A 95 17.18 -12.26 -13.69
CA GLN A 95 18.02 -13.43 -13.51
C GLN A 95 17.31 -14.58 -12.82
N CYS A 96 16.18 -14.32 -12.16
CA CYS A 96 15.39 -15.27 -11.41
C CYS A 96 14.31 -15.98 -12.26
N ALA A 97 14.35 -15.82 -13.59
CA ALA A 97 13.32 -16.37 -14.48
C ALA A 97 13.27 -17.92 -14.38
N GLY A 98 12.09 -18.46 -14.08
CA GLY A 98 11.82 -19.90 -13.94
C GLY A 98 12.36 -20.55 -12.65
N GLY A 99 13.03 -19.81 -11.77
CA GLY A 99 13.53 -20.33 -10.49
C GLY A 99 12.59 -20.04 -9.31
N THR A 100 12.86 -20.71 -8.18
CA THR A 100 12.22 -20.37 -6.91
C THR A 100 12.72 -19.03 -6.41
N VAL A 101 11.78 -18.21 -5.93
CA VAL A 101 12.08 -16.90 -5.34
C VAL A 101 11.50 -16.85 -3.94
N THR A 102 12.28 -16.39 -2.99
CA THR A 102 11.85 -16.23 -1.60
C THR A 102 12.21 -14.85 -1.08
N ALA A 103 11.39 -14.36 -0.14
CA ALA A 103 11.66 -13.19 0.65
C ALA A 103 11.58 -13.57 2.14
N GLU A 104 12.63 -13.27 2.90
CA GLU A 104 12.67 -13.49 4.34
C GLU A 104 12.76 -12.15 5.04
N TYR A 105 11.88 -11.92 6.01
CA TYR A 105 11.82 -10.69 6.79
C TYR A 105 12.17 -10.98 8.25
N MET A 106 13.04 -10.16 8.83
CA MET A 106 13.44 -10.24 10.23
C MET A 106 13.24 -8.88 10.90
N LEU A 107 12.45 -8.83 11.97
CA LEU A 107 12.25 -7.60 12.72
C LEU A 107 13.53 -7.20 13.45
N GLN A 108 13.92 -5.94 13.31
CA GLN A 108 15.07 -5.32 13.96
C GLN A 108 14.64 -4.60 15.24
N GLU A 109 15.60 -4.30 16.12
CA GLU A 109 15.35 -3.57 17.37
C GLU A 109 14.80 -2.15 17.15
N ASP A 110 15.14 -1.53 16.02
CA ASP A 110 14.65 -0.20 15.61
C ASP A 110 13.24 -0.20 15.00
N GLY A 111 12.59 -1.38 14.93
CA GLY A 111 11.27 -1.56 14.34
C GLY A 111 11.25 -1.69 12.82
N ASN A 112 12.40 -1.63 12.15
CA ASN A 112 12.53 -1.91 10.72
C ASN A 112 12.58 -3.42 10.47
N LEU A 113 12.42 -3.82 9.21
CA LEU A 113 12.56 -5.22 8.79
C LEU A 113 13.85 -5.37 7.97
N GLN A 114 14.75 -6.25 8.39
CA GLN A 114 15.79 -6.77 7.50
C GLN A 114 15.13 -7.65 6.45
N VAL A 115 15.51 -7.49 5.19
CA VAL A 115 14.94 -8.22 4.05
C VAL A 115 16.03 -9.01 3.36
N PHE A 116 15.79 -10.31 3.14
CA PHE A 116 16.64 -11.20 2.37
C PHE A 116 15.83 -11.75 1.20
N ASN A 117 16.07 -11.25 -0.01
CA ASN A 117 15.47 -11.80 -1.21
C ASN A 117 16.46 -12.78 -1.85
N ARG A 118 16.03 -14.01 -2.06
CA ARG A 118 16.85 -15.06 -2.69
C ARG A 118 16.14 -15.61 -3.91
N CYS A 119 16.86 -15.89 -4.96
CA CYS A 119 16.32 -16.64 -6.10
C CYS A 119 17.34 -17.64 -6.64
N THR A 120 16.82 -18.72 -7.21
CA THR A 120 17.63 -19.64 -8.02
C THR A 120 17.64 -19.15 -9.45
N THR A 121 18.82 -18.90 -9.99
CA THR A 121 19.02 -18.47 -11.38
C THR A 121 18.92 -19.67 -12.33
N ALA A 122 18.79 -19.42 -13.64
CA ALA A 122 18.65 -20.48 -14.65
C ALA A 122 19.85 -21.45 -14.69
N ASP A 123 21.03 -21.03 -14.26
CA ASP A 123 22.22 -21.88 -14.14
C ASP A 123 22.36 -22.57 -12.77
N GLY A 124 21.32 -22.50 -11.93
CA GLY A 124 21.24 -23.19 -10.64
C GLY A 124 21.97 -22.49 -9.49
N ARG A 125 22.51 -21.27 -9.69
CA ARG A 125 23.10 -20.48 -8.62
C ARG A 125 22.01 -19.81 -7.79
N VAL A 126 22.33 -19.51 -6.55
CA VAL A 126 21.49 -18.67 -5.69
C VAL A 126 22.01 -17.24 -5.75
N ASP A 127 21.15 -16.33 -6.15
CA ASP A 127 21.38 -14.88 -6.07
C ASP A 127 20.65 -14.32 -4.85
N GLU A 128 21.31 -13.47 -4.08
CA GLU A 128 20.77 -12.88 -2.86
C GLU A 128 20.90 -11.37 -2.88
N ALA A 129 19.84 -10.68 -2.50
CA ALA A 129 19.81 -9.26 -2.26
C ALA A 129 19.37 -8.98 -0.82
N VAL A 130 20.18 -8.22 -0.09
CA VAL A 130 19.89 -7.82 1.30
C VAL A 130 19.46 -6.37 1.33
N GLY A 131 18.31 -6.11 1.96
CA GLY A 131 17.72 -4.79 2.05
C GLY A 131 17.11 -4.53 3.43
N VAL A 132 16.46 -3.38 3.53
CA VAL A 132 15.70 -2.97 4.71
C VAL A 132 14.33 -2.48 4.27
N ALA A 133 13.29 -2.87 4.98
CA ALA A 133 11.95 -2.29 4.85
C ALA A 133 11.58 -1.54 6.13
N ARG A 134 10.82 -0.46 5.97
CA ARG A 134 10.29 0.34 7.07
C ARG A 134 8.82 0.66 6.82
N VAL A 135 8.09 0.97 7.87
CA VAL A 135 6.74 1.52 7.71
C VAL A 135 6.88 2.92 7.10
N ALA A 136 6.17 3.16 5.99
CA ALA A 136 6.21 4.45 5.32
C ALA A 136 5.71 5.55 6.27
N PRO A 137 6.37 6.72 6.31
CA PRO A 137 5.98 7.83 7.17
C PRO A 137 4.72 8.54 6.63
N VAL A 138 3.57 7.86 6.73
CA VAL A 138 2.28 8.41 6.28
C VAL A 138 1.52 8.97 7.48
N THR A 139 1.18 10.26 7.42
CA THR A 139 0.32 10.89 8.43
C THR A 139 -1.09 10.29 8.38
N GLY A 140 -1.59 9.88 9.55
CA GLY A 140 -3.01 9.52 9.73
C GLY A 140 -3.38 8.04 9.66
N GLN A 141 -2.45 7.12 9.35
CA GLN A 141 -2.70 5.68 9.38
C GLN A 141 -1.49 4.90 9.91
N PRO A 142 -1.15 5.04 11.19
CA PRO A 142 -0.09 4.21 11.78
C PRO A 142 -0.47 2.74 11.73
N GLY A 143 0.50 1.87 11.48
CA GLY A 143 0.28 0.41 11.41
C GLY A 143 -0.43 -0.07 10.14
N ALA A 144 -0.52 0.75 9.09
CA ALA A 144 -0.99 0.31 7.79
C ALA A 144 0.09 -0.48 7.04
N GLY A 145 -0.33 -1.38 6.15
CA GLY A 145 0.55 -2.17 5.29
C GLY A 145 1.25 -1.37 4.18
N ARG A 146 1.55 -0.09 4.44
CA ARG A 146 2.39 0.75 3.58
C ARG A 146 3.80 0.70 4.10
N LEU A 147 4.62 -0.04 3.39
CA LEU A 147 6.05 -0.15 3.67
C LEU A 147 6.83 0.49 2.52
N GLU A 148 8.06 0.85 2.80
CA GLU A 148 9.07 1.21 1.83
C GLU A 148 10.25 0.26 1.98
N VAL A 149 10.86 -0.16 0.87
CA VAL A 149 12.01 -1.06 0.87
C VAL A 149 13.19 -0.42 0.15
N SER A 150 14.39 -0.62 0.68
CA SER A 150 15.64 -0.17 0.07
C SER A 150 16.69 -1.27 0.08
N PHE A 151 17.30 -1.50 -1.06
CA PHE A 151 18.47 -2.36 -1.24
C PHE A 151 19.76 -1.55 -1.45
N ALA A 152 19.68 -0.23 -1.26
CA ALA A 152 20.85 0.63 -1.29
C ALA A 152 21.73 0.44 -0.05
N PRO A 153 23.06 0.68 -0.17
CA PRO A 153 23.96 0.73 0.99
C PRO A 153 23.47 1.74 2.04
N ASP A 154 23.77 1.50 3.31
CA ASP A 154 23.27 2.28 4.47
C ASP A 154 23.54 3.77 4.32
N TRP A 155 24.71 4.13 3.82
CA TRP A 155 25.12 5.52 3.64
C TRP A 155 24.33 6.28 2.55
N LEU A 156 23.54 5.58 1.71
CA LEU A 156 22.62 6.18 0.73
C LEU A 156 21.15 6.23 1.20
N ARG A 157 20.79 5.52 2.26
CA ARG A 157 19.39 5.36 2.68
C ARG A 157 18.73 6.64 3.22
N TRP A 158 19.50 7.71 3.40
CA TRP A 158 18.95 9.03 3.68
C TRP A 158 18.31 9.69 2.46
N LEU A 159 18.59 9.21 1.23
CA LEU A 159 18.03 9.70 -0.01
C LEU A 159 16.63 9.07 -0.24
N PRO A 160 15.56 9.88 -0.41
CA PRO A 160 14.22 9.33 -0.65
C PRO A 160 14.12 8.46 -1.89
N MET A 161 14.89 8.77 -2.93
CA MET A 161 14.85 8.08 -4.23
C MET A 161 15.36 6.63 -4.22
N VAL A 162 16.01 6.20 -3.14
CA VAL A 162 16.49 4.82 -3.00
C VAL A 162 15.48 3.91 -2.30
N TRP A 163 14.33 4.47 -1.89
CA TRP A 163 13.23 3.73 -1.30
C TRP A 163 12.15 3.47 -2.35
N GLY A 164 11.69 2.24 -2.41
CA GLY A 164 10.60 1.80 -3.28
C GLY A 164 9.35 1.48 -2.45
N ASP A 165 8.19 1.79 -2.97
CA ASP A 165 6.92 1.42 -2.37
C ASP A 165 6.77 -0.11 -2.26
N TYR A 166 6.30 -0.58 -1.12
CA TYR A 166 5.95 -1.95 -0.85
C TYR A 166 4.64 -1.97 -0.06
N TRP A 167 3.52 -2.04 -0.78
CA TRP A 167 2.19 -1.93 -0.19
C TRP A 167 1.52 -3.30 -0.09
N ILE A 168 1.16 -3.71 1.12
CA ILE A 168 0.42 -4.94 1.36
C ILE A 168 -1.06 -4.63 1.10
N LEU A 169 -1.54 -5.07 -0.08
CA LEU A 169 -2.88 -4.77 -0.59
C LEU A 169 -3.93 -5.75 -0.07
N LYS A 170 -3.51 -6.98 0.20
CA LYS A 170 -4.33 -8.03 0.80
C LYS A 170 -3.43 -8.94 1.63
N LEU A 171 -3.96 -9.42 2.74
CA LEU A 171 -3.32 -10.37 3.64
C LEU A 171 -4.44 -11.16 4.30
N ASP A 172 -4.35 -12.46 4.29
CA ASP A 172 -5.30 -13.31 4.98
C ASP A 172 -5.11 -13.24 6.51
N ARG A 173 -6.11 -13.68 7.26
CA ARG A 173 -6.12 -13.58 8.73
C ARG A 173 -5.01 -14.39 9.39
N GLU A 174 -4.64 -15.48 8.77
CA GLU A 174 -3.63 -16.42 9.23
C GLU A 174 -2.22 -15.97 8.89
N TYR A 175 -2.06 -14.94 8.02
CA TYR A 175 -0.79 -14.45 7.49
C TYR A 175 -0.05 -15.49 6.63
N GLU A 176 -0.83 -16.27 5.86
CA GLU A 176 -0.33 -17.33 4.99
C GLU A 176 -0.17 -16.87 3.52
N VAL A 177 -1.02 -15.94 3.06
CA VAL A 177 -1.01 -15.42 1.70
C VAL A 177 -1.06 -13.90 1.70
N ALA A 178 -0.18 -13.26 0.95
CA ALA A 178 -0.10 -11.82 0.81
C ALA A 178 -0.08 -11.40 -0.67
N LEU A 179 -0.88 -10.38 -0.99
CA LEU A 179 -0.79 -9.64 -2.25
C LEU A 179 -0.08 -8.32 -2.00
N VAL A 180 1.04 -8.12 -2.66
CA VAL A 180 1.88 -6.93 -2.51
C VAL A 180 1.97 -6.21 -3.85
N GLY A 181 1.96 -4.88 -3.82
CA GLY A 181 2.09 -4.09 -5.03
C GLY A 181 2.53 -2.66 -4.77
N THR A 182 2.62 -1.88 -5.85
CA THR A 182 2.98 -0.46 -5.79
C THR A 182 1.80 0.43 -6.20
N PRO A 183 1.71 1.67 -5.69
CA PRO A 183 0.59 2.56 -5.96
C PRO A 183 0.42 2.89 -7.45
N ASP A 184 1.50 2.87 -8.23
CA ASP A 184 1.48 3.07 -9.68
C ASP A 184 1.09 1.81 -10.47
N ARG A 185 0.89 0.67 -9.78
CA ARG A 185 0.52 -0.65 -10.32
C ARG A 185 1.54 -1.26 -11.28
N ARG A 186 2.78 -0.79 -11.23
CA ARG A 186 3.87 -1.31 -12.07
C ARG A 186 4.46 -2.60 -11.55
N TYR A 187 4.36 -2.83 -10.24
CA TYR A 187 4.90 -4.01 -9.58
C TYR A 187 3.81 -4.71 -8.78
N LEU A 188 3.82 -6.03 -8.82
CA LEU A 188 2.90 -6.91 -8.12
C LEU A 188 3.62 -8.20 -7.77
N TRP A 189 3.36 -8.71 -6.57
CA TRP A 189 3.81 -10.03 -6.10
C TRP A 189 2.67 -10.72 -5.37
N VAL A 190 2.52 -12.02 -5.62
CA VAL A 190 1.73 -12.93 -4.79
C VAL A 190 2.72 -13.75 -3.97
N LEU A 191 2.62 -13.67 -2.67
CA LEU A 191 3.51 -14.34 -1.71
C LEU A 191 2.70 -15.34 -0.89
N SER A 192 3.30 -16.48 -0.52
CA SER A 192 2.70 -17.42 0.42
C SER A 192 3.73 -18.05 1.35
N ARG A 193 3.27 -18.53 2.52
CA ARG A 193 4.10 -19.32 3.43
C ARG A 193 4.38 -20.71 2.87
N ALA A 194 3.41 -21.29 2.21
CA ALA A 194 3.59 -22.55 1.49
C ALA A 194 4.55 -22.35 0.32
N ALA A 195 5.43 -23.32 0.10
CA ALA A 195 6.37 -23.28 -1.02
C ALA A 195 5.62 -23.22 -2.38
N ARG A 196 4.40 -23.75 -2.43
CA ARG A 196 3.52 -23.70 -3.60
C ARG A 196 2.09 -23.44 -3.14
N LEU A 197 1.47 -22.46 -3.75
CA LEU A 197 0.03 -22.18 -3.62
C LEU A 197 -0.72 -23.00 -4.68
N ASP A 198 -1.92 -23.49 -4.35
CA ASP A 198 -2.75 -24.14 -5.34
C ASP A 198 -3.22 -23.15 -6.42
N ASP A 199 -3.51 -23.68 -7.62
CA ASP A 199 -3.84 -22.82 -8.76
C ASP A 199 -5.14 -22.03 -8.57
N THR A 200 -6.10 -22.55 -7.81
CA THR A 200 -7.36 -21.87 -7.53
C THR A 200 -7.13 -20.67 -6.61
N ALA A 201 -6.36 -20.87 -5.54
CA ALA A 201 -6.00 -19.79 -4.61
C ALA A 201 -5.15 -18.72 -5.32
N LEU A 202 -4.17 -19.13 -6.11
CA LEU A 202 -3.38 -18.18 -6.91
C LEU A 202 -4.26 -17.38 -7.87
N GLN A 203 -5.20 -18.03 -8.57
CA GLN A 203 -6.11 -17.34 -9.48
C GLN A 203 -7.00 -16.34 -8.76
N ALA A 204 -7.49 -16.66 -7.57
CA ALA A 204 -8.28 -15.73 -6.76
C ALA A 204 -7.49 -14.45 -6.38
N GLU A 205 -6.19 -14.58 -6.07
CA GLU A 205 -5.33 -13.43 -5.82
C GLU A 205 -5.13 -12.58 -7.09
N LEU A 206 -4.93 -13.23 -8.24
CA LEU A 206 -4.77 -12.53 -9.52
C LEU A 206 -6.07 -11.82 -9.94
N ASP A 207 -7.24 -12.43 -9.73
CA ASP A 207 -8.53 -11.80 -10.04
C ASP A 207 -8.78 -10.59 -9.13
N TYR A 208 -8.41 -10.68 -7.87
CA TYR A 208 -8.44 -9.53 -6.96
C TYR A 208 -7.47 -8.43 -7.43
N ALA A 209 -6.24 -8.76 -7.81
CA ALA A 209 -5.27 -7.82 -8.35
C ALA A 209 -5.79 -7.14 -9.64
N ARG A 210 -6.47 -7.90 -10.54
CA ARG A 210 -7.12 -7.37 -11.73
C ARG A 210 -8.19 -6.34 -11.37
N SER A 211 -9.00 -6.61 -10.34
CA SER A 211 -10.02 -5.67 -9.86
C SER A 211 -9.43 -4.36 -9.32
N LEU A 212 -8.20 -4.40 -8.80
CA LEU A 212 -7.43 -3.25 -8.38
C LEU A 212 -6.76 -2.51 -9.56
N GLY A 213 -6.83 -3.05 -10.78
CA GLY A 213 -6.33 -2.44 -12.01
C GLY A 213 -4.88 -2.80 -12.35
N PHE A 214 -4.33 -3.88 -11.79
CA PHE A 214 -3.05 -4.45 -12.24
C PHE A 214 -3.22 -5.20 -13.57
N ASP A 215 -2.19 -5.20 -14.41
CA ASP A 215 -2.14 -5.90 -15.70
C ASP A 215 -1.70 -7.36 -15.48
N VAL A 216 -2.62 -8.16 -14.92
CA VAL A 216 -2.31 -9.54 -14.53
C VAL A 216 -2.10 -10.49 -15.70
N ASP A 217 -2.44 -10.08 -16.92
CA ASP A 217 -2.18 -10.88 -18.13
C ASP A 217 -0.68 -10.99 -18.44
N LYS A 218 0.13 -10.12 -17.83
CA LYS A 218 1.60 -10.13 -17.91
C LYS A 218 2.29 -10.86 -16.77
N VAL A 219 1.52 -11.44 -15.84
CA VAL A 219 2.11 -12.08 -14.66
C VAL A 219 2.93 -13.30 -15.04
N GLU A 220 4.12 -13.41 -14.47
CA GLU A 220 4.99 -14.58 -14.52
C GLU A 220 4.79 -15.40 -13.25
N ARG A 221 4.72 -16.73 -13.38
CA ARG A 221 4.71 -17.65 -12.24
C ARG A 221 6.14 -17.99 -11.83
N SER A 222 6.40 -18.07 -10.53
CA SER A 222 7.69 -18.45 -9.96
C SER A 222 7.75 -19.95 -9.71
N GLY A 223 8.93 -20.57 -9.89
CA GLY A 223 9.16 -21.97 -9.56
C GLY A 223 8.43 -22.99 -10.47
N THR A 224 8.12 -22.62 -11.72
CA THR A 224 7.57 -23.55 -12.74
C THR A 224 8.65 -24.12 -13.63
#